data_e6b72c1d4cedb7ba32740e5afb8bbecf
#
_entry.id   e6b72c1d4cedb7ba32740e5afb8bbecf
#
_cell.length_a   1.000
_cell.length_b   1.000
_cell.length_c   1.000
_cell.angle_alpha   90.00
_cell.angle_beta   90.00
_cell.angle_gamma   90.00
#
_symmetry.space_group_name_H-M   'P 1'
#
loop_
_entity.id
_entity.type
_entity.pdbx_description
1 polymer ?
#
loop_
_entity_poly.entity_id
_entity_poly.type
_entity_poly.pdbx_seq_one_letter_code
_entity_poly.pdbx_strand_id
1 'polypeptide(L)'
;LLFIILFLSLVKINTMNKDRLKEVLSIPSVYGEEGLVRDYIQTYAENEGIDYHIDKKGNIYLTKGSEKMTKGEYYPCVVAHMDTVHKKHTPLIYLNQRLDIVESPYEDSQYGSETLTALTARLPETDTQTGIGGDDKCGVAVCLEMLDHFHVMKAAFFVEEEIGMMGSKEADEEFFRNVGYAIQFDAPSSNWITEVCSGQRLFDIDFKELITEDLSNNGYTTFSNDPFTDVNQLAKKFDFSCLNLGCGYYRQHTDNEYVIVEEVEDAIRAGKSLISKLGLEFYKHEKNKSVLSENRSNFYYDPYDYDADDEIKEISDEITDGVLEMVSEGCDKEEISEYVYQILEGYY
;
A
#
# COMPACT_ATOMS: atom_id res chain seq x y z
N LEU A 1 0.12 17.72 40.84
CA LEU A 1 -1.02 17.88 39.90
C LEU A 1 -0.57 18.56 38.61
N LEU A 2 0.16 19.69 38.69
CA LEU A 2 0.67 20.41 37.51
C LEU A 2 1.67 19.54 36.68
N PHE A 3 2.53 18.75 37.33
CA PHE A 3 3.45 17.81 36.69
C PHE A 3 2.72 16.65 36.02
N ILE A 4 1.63 16.17 36.61
CA ILE A 4 0.79 15.13 36.00
C ILE A 4 0.00 15.68 34.82
N ILE A 5 -0.49 16.92 34.91
CA ILE A 5 -1.17 17.60 33.80
C ILE A 5 -0.18 17.94 32.66
N LEU A 6 1.05 18.38 32.97
CA LEU A 6 2.11 18.53 31.97
C LEU A 6 2.57 17.18 31.39
N PHE A 7 2.66 16.12 32.19
CA PHE A 7 2.99 14.78 31.74
C PHE A 7 1.86 14.19 30.87
N LEU A 8 0.60 14.40 31.25
CA LEU A 8 -0.56 14.02 30.45
C LEU A 8 -0.75 14.90 29.19
N SER A 9 -0.26 16.14 29.19
CA SER A 9 -0.23 16.98 27.99
C SER A 9 0.98 16.72 27.09
N LEU A 10 2.07 16.16 27.63
CA LEU A 10 3.25 15.69 26.88
C LEU A 10 3.09 14.24 26.40
N VAL A 11 2.26 13.44 27.06
CA VAL A 11 1.76 12.15 26.59
C VAL A 11 0.35 12.41 26.00
N LYS A 12 0.24 13.20 24.97
CA LYS A 12 -0.64 12.84 23.87
C LYS A 12 0.03 11.60 23.29
N ILE A 13 -0.31 10.43 23.82
CA ILE A 13 -0.18 9.17 23.09
C ILE A 13 -0.92 9.47 21.80
N ASN A 14 -0.16 9.57 20.73
CA ASN A 14 -0.67 9.87 19.40
C ASN A 14 -1.34 8.58 18.92
N THR A 15 -2.48 8.26 19.55
CA THR A 15 -3.35 7.17 19.11
C THR A 15 -3.92 7.58 17.76
N MET A 16 -3.92 6.66 16.83
CA MET A 16 -4.57 6.83 15.52
C MET A 16 -5.98 7.39 15.68
N ASN A 17 -6.38 8.26 14.79
CA ASN A 17 -7.78 8.67 14.70
C ASN A 17 -8.61 7.52 14.10
N LYS A 18 -9.14 6.66 14.98
CA LYS A 18 -9.96 5.50 14.58
C LYS A 18 -11.24 5.91 13.83
N ASP A 19 -11.76 7.10 14.08
CA ASP A 19 -12.92 7.62 13.34
C ASP A 19 -12.52 7.92 11.90
N ARG A 20 -11.32 8.52 11.65
CA ARG A 20 -10.78 8.72 10.30
C ARG A 20 -10.63 7.41 9.52
N LEU A 21 -10.06 6.37 10.14
CA LEU A 21 -9.95 5.07 9.49
C LEU A 21 -11.32 4.55 9.04
N LYS A 22 -12.31 4.58 9.92
CA LYS A 22 -13.67 4.15 9.58
C LYS A 22 -14.33 5.03 8.51
N GLU A 23 -14.13 6.34 8.56
CA GLU A 23 -14.63 7.28 7.56
C GLU A 23 -14.08 6.93 6.18
N VAL A 24 -12.76 6.78 6.05
CA VAL A 24 -12.10 6.44 4.78
C VAL A 24 -12.57 5.08 4.27
N LEU A 25 -12.61 4.06 5.14
CA LEU A 25 -13.09 2.72 4.78
C LEU A 25 -14.55 2.71 4.31
N SER A 26 -15.37 3.65 4.79
CA SER A 26 -16.79 3.74 4.43
C SER A 26 -17.03 4.42 3.07
N ILE A 27 -16.03 5.02 2.44
CA ILE A 27 -16.18 5.70 1.16
C ILE A 27 -16.10 4.67 0.02
N PRO A 28 -17.12 4.56 -0.85
CA PRO A 28 -17.02 3.71 -2.02
C PRO A 28 -16.02 4.29 -3.04
N SER A 29 -15.15 3.43 -3.59
CA SER A 29 -14.07 3.87 -4.47
C SER A 29 -13.59 2.78 -5.43
N VAL A 30 -14.52 2.09 -6.11
CA VAL A 30 -14.10 1.13 -7.14
C VAL A 30 -13.24 1.85 -8.20
N TYR A 31 -12.29 1.15 -8.78
CA TYR A 31 -11.40 1.70 -9.82
C TYR A 31 -12.17 2.46 -10.90
N GLY A 32 -11.66 3.64 -11.29
CA GLY A 32 -12.34 4.58 -12.19
C GLY A 32 -13.42 5.45 -11.53
N GLU A 33 -13.72 5.28 -10.24
CA GLU A 33 -14.73 6.04 -9.50
C GLU A 33 -14.20 6.58 -8.15
N GLU A 34 -12.91 6.90 -8.05
CA GLU A 34 -12.20 7.34 -6.83
C GLU A 34 -12.57 8.76 -6.37
N GLY A 35 -13.47 9.43 -7.11
CA GLY A 35 -13.83 10.83 -6.89
C GLY A 35 -14.18 11.17 -5.44
N LEU A 36 -14.91 10.30 -4.73
CA LEU A 36 -15.31 10.55 -3.35
C LEU A 36 -14.13 10.47 -2.35
N VAL A 37 -13.20 9.54 -2.53
CA VAL A 37 -11.99 9.48 -1.70
C VAL A 37 -11.10 10.67 -1.99
N ARG A 38 -10.95 11.05 -3.25
CA ARG A 38 -10.21 12.25 -3.64
C ARG A 38 -10.81 13.52 -3.04
N ASP A 39 -12.14 13.68 -3.07
CA ASP A 39 -12.83 14.82 -2.48
C ASP A 39 -12.65 14.87 -0.95
N TYR A 40 -12.60 13.71 -0.29
CA TYR A 40 -12.27 13.61 1.14
C TYR A 40 -10.86 14.10 1.43
N ILE A 41 -9.86 13.65 0.65
CA ILE A 41 -8.46 14.07 0.77
C ILE A 41 -8.30 15.57 0.46
N GLN A 42 -8.97 16.06 -0.57
CA GLN A 42 -9.00 17.49 -0.90
C GLN A 42 -9.57 18.31 0.25
N THR A 43 -10.72 17.90 0.79
CA THR A 43 -11.36 18.59 1.94
C THR A 43 -10.45 18.60 3.16
N TYR A 44 -9.74 17.50 3.42
CA TYR A 44 -8.73 17.44 4.48
C TYR A 44 -7.61 18.46 4.23
N ALA A 45 -7.05 18.50 3.02
CA ALA A 45 -5.98 19.44 2.68
C ALA A 45 -6.42 20.90 2.85
N GLU A 46 -7.63 21.25 2.41
CA GLU A 46 -8.23 22.59 2.56
C GLU A 46 -8.39 22.99 4.05
N ASN A 47 -8.88 22.07 4.88
CA ASN A 47 -9.09 22.31 6.31
C ASN A 47 -7.77 22.50 7.07
N GLU A 48 -6.73 21.78 6.70
CA GLU A 48 -5.40 21.84 7.31
C GLU A 48 -4.48 22.91 6.68
N GLY A 49 -4.93 23.59 5.62
CA GLY A 49 -4.16 24.60 4.90
C GLY A 49 -2.93 24.01 4.21
N ILE A 50 -3.05 22.80 3.67
CA ILE A 50 -2.00 22.10 2.94
C ILE A 50 -2.19 22.38 1.45
N ASP A 51 -1.10 22.73 0.76
CA ASP A 51 -1.12 22.93 -0.69
C ASP A 51 -1.38 21.61 -1.40
N TYR A 52 -2.31 21.59 -2.36
CA TYR A 52 -2.59 20.40 -3.17
C TYR A 52 -2.81 20.74 -4.65
N HIS A 53 -2.65 19.74 -5.49
CA HIS A 53 -3.11 19.79 -6.88
C HIS A 53 -3.60 18.41 -7.33
N ILE A 54 -4.48 18.42 -8.32
CA ILE A 54 -5.00 17.21 -8.96
C ILE A 54 -4.54 17.23 -10.42
N ASP A 55 -3.91 16.14 -10.86
CA ASP A 55 -3.48 16.00 -12.24
C ASP A 55 -4.62 15.58 -13.19
N LYS A 56 -4.32 15.47 -14.47
CA LYS A 56 -5.33 15.10 -15.50
C LYS A 56 -5.79 13.65 -15.38
N LYS A 57 -4.99 12.78 -14.79
CA LYS A 57 -5.33 11.38 -14.55
C LYS A 57 -6.32 11.24 -13.39
N GLY A 58 -6.29 12.18 -12.44
CA GLY A 58 -7.12 12.20 -11.25
C GLY A 58 -6.34 11.89 -9.97
N ASN A 59 -5.03 11.73 -10.06
CA ASN A 59 -4.16 11.64 -8.88
C ASN A 59 -4.21 12.96 -8.10
N ILE A 60 -4.14 12.88 -6.77
CA ILE A 60 -4.04 14.07 -5.92
C ILE A 60 -2.72 14.08 -5.15
N TYR A 61 -2.08 15.23 -5.13
CA TYR A 61 -0.76 15.45 -4.56
C TYR A 61 -0.83 16.57 -3.53
N LEU A 62 -0.28 16.33 -2.34
CA LEU A 62 -0.25 17.25 -1.23
C LEU A 62 1.18 17.66 -0.90
N THR A 63 1.41 18.95 -0.63
CA THR A 63 2.71 19.47 -0.19
C THR A 63 2.55 20.32 1.06
N LYS A 64 3.15 19.91 2.17
CA LYS A 64 3.13 20.59 3.46
C LYS A 64 4.49 21.13 3.81
N GLY A 65 4.55 22.40 4.28
CA GLY A 65 5.76 23.01 4.85
C GLY A 65 6.80 23.43 3.81
N SER A 66 6.39 23.81 2.60
CA SER A 66 7.30 24.30 1.55
C SER A 66 8.14 25.51 2.01
N GLU A 67 7.58 26.36 2.84
CA GLU A 67 8.22 27.53 3.40
C GLU A 67 9.32 27.21 4.45
N LYS A 68 9.39 25.98 4.92
CA LYS A 68 10.38 25.50 5.91
C LYS A 68 11.56 24.79 5.25
N MET A 69 11.46 24.48 3.97
CA MET A 69 12.51 23.78 3.23
C MET A 69 13.71 24.69 2.98
N THR A 70 14.90 24.16 3.19
CA THR A 70 16.17 24.80 2.90
C THR A 70 16.87 24.18 1.70
N LYS A 71 17.85 24.89 1.15
CA LYS A 71 18.58 24.41 -0.03
C LYS A 71 19.36 23.13 0.31
N GLY A 72 19.07 22.06 -0.41
CA GLY A 72 19.72 20.75 -0.26
C GLY A 72 18.93 19.75 0.56
N GLU A 73 17.78 20.15 1.09
CA GLU A 73 16.83 19.26 1.74
C GLU A 73 15.85 18.66 0.72
N TYR A 74 15.33 17.48 1.04
CA TYR A 74 14.37 16.73 0.24
C TYR A 74 13.15 16.33 1.06
N TYR A 75 12.00 16.28 0.44
CA TYR A 75 10.78 15.86 1.13
C TYR A 75 10.74 14.36 1.36
N PRO A 76 10.37 13.88 2.55
CA PRO A 76 9.76 12.59 2.71
C PRO A 76 8.43 12.58 1.95
N CYS A 77 8.13 11.48 1.27
CA CYS A 77 6.87 11.30 0.58
C CYS A 77 6.17 10.04 1.08
N VAL A 78 4.88 10.14 1.37
CA VAL A 78 4.02 8.98 1.62
C VAL A 78 3.08 8.77 0.44
N VAL A 79 2.75 7.51 0.17
CA VAL A 79 2.00 7.09 -1.01
C VAL A 79 0.89 6.15 -0.61
N ALA A 80 -0.26 6.26 -1.27
CA ALA A 80 -1.36 5.31 -1.20
C ALA A 80 -2.15 5.35 -2.51
N HIS A 81 -2.96 4.31 -2.79
CA HIS A 81 -3.95 4.40 -3.84
C HIS A 81 -5.37 4.59 -3.30
N MET A 82 -6.25 5.14 -4.14
CA MET A 82 -7.60 5.54 -3.75
C MET A 82 -8.67 4.55 -4.18
N ASP A 83 -8.36 3.71 -5.16
CA ASP A 83 -9.29 2.71 -5.70
C ASP A 83 -9.29 1.43 -4.88
N THR A 84 -10.32 0.63 -5.11
CA THR A 84 -10.48 -0.73 -4.59
C THR A 84 -11.13 -1.60 -5.68
N VAL A 85 -11.01 -2.92 -5.57
CA VAL A 85 -11.70 -3.87 -6.47
C VAL A 85 -13.19 -4.01 -6.17
N HIS A 86 -13.65 -3.51 -5.02
CA HIS A 86 -15.02 -3.75 -4.56
C HIS A 86 -16.04 -2.93 -5.31
N LYS A 87 -17.24 -3.50 -5.48
CA LYS A 87 -18.34 -2.87 -6.20
C LYS A 87 -18.73 -1.52 -5.57
N LYS A 88 -19.26 -0.61 -6.39
CA LYS A 88 -19.72 0.70 -5.95
C LYS A 88 -20.90 0.57 -4.99
N HIS A 89 -20.64 0.62 -3.70
CA HIS A 89 -21.61 0.71 -2.62
C HIS A 89 -20.95 1.34 -1.39
N THR A 90 -21.75 1.94 -0.51
CA THR A 90 -21.26 2.43 0.77
C THR A 90 -21.36 1.30 1.78
N PRO A 91 -20.27 0.67 2.18
CA PRO A 91 -20.32 -0.39 3.16
C PRO A 91 -20.61 0.16 4.56
N LEU A 92 -21.31 -0.62 5.38
CA LEU A 92 -21.39 -0.39 6.81
C LEU A 92 -20.19 -1.06 7.48
N ILE A 93 -19.41 -0.28 8.21
CA ILE A 93 -18.21 -0.77 8.89
C ILE A 93 -18.56 -1.21 10.30
N TYR A 94 -18.29 -2.44 10.63
CA TYR A 94 -18.52 -3.04 11.93
C TYR A 94 -17.24 -3.27 12.69
N LEU A 95 -17.26 -2.97 13.98
CA LEU A 95 -16.21 -3.29 14.92
C LEU A 95 -16.50 -4.67 15.52
N ASN A 96 -15.74 -5.67 15.19
CA ASN A 96 -15.78 -6.97 15.81
C ASN A 96 -14.75 -7.02 16.94
N GLN A 97 -15.21 -6.99 18.21
CA GLN A 97 -14.32 -7.03 19.38
C GLN A 97 -13.74 -8.43 19.65
N ARG A 98 -14.07 -9.40 18.86
CA ARG A 98 -13.61 -10.76 19.06
C ARG A 98 -13.27 -11.38 17.73
N LEU A 99 -12.02 -11.28 17.41
CA LEU A 99 -11.44 -12.25 16.54
C LEU A 99 -11.03 -13.44 17.42
N ASP A 100 -11.87 -14.46 17.47
CA ASP A 100 -11.35 -15.80 17.37
C ASP A 100 -10.77 -15.87 15.91
N ILE A 101 -9.83 -14.98 15.59
CA ILE A 101 -8.95 -15.14 14.42
C ILE A 101 -8.04 -16.26 14.81
N VAL A 102 -8.63 -17.32 14.68
CA VAL A 102 -8.01 -18.57 14.89
C VAL A 102 -7.08 -18.84 13.78
N GLU A 103 -6.91 -18.26 12.84
CA GLU A 103 -5.99 -18.53 11.76
C GLU A 103 -5.53 -17.19 11.16
N SER A 104 -4.69 -16.47 11.92
CA SER A 104 -3.57 -15.86 11.24
C SER A 104 -2.86 -17.03 10.54
N PRO A 105 -2.76 -17.08 9.21
CA PRO A 105 -1.91 -18.06 8.54
C PRO A 105 -0.44 -17.87 8.97
N TYR A 106 -0.16 -16.86 9.76
CA TYR A 106 1.14 -16.50 10.31
C TYR A 106 1.17 -16.87 11.78
N GLU A 107 1.83 -18.00 12.11
CA GLU A 107 2.08 -18.47 13.47
C GLU A 107 2.85 -17.46 14.35
N ASP A 108 3.36 -16.39 13.76
CA ASP A 108 4.21 -15.36 14.37
C ASP A 108 3.51 -14.00 14.54
N SER A 109 2.20 -13.95 14.86
CA SER A 109 1.61 -12.65 15.19
C SER A 109 2.32 -12.09 16.45
N GLN A 110 2.86 -10.89 16.35
CA GLN A 110 3.57 -10.20 17.44
C GLN A 110 2.69 -9.97 18.70
N TYR A 111 1.38 -10.21 18.61
CA TYR A 111 0.40 -9.94 19.65
C TYR A 111 0.09 -11.15 20.55
N GLY A 112 0.57 -12.34 20.25
CA GLY A 112 0.36 -13.53 21.06
C GLY A 112 -1.13 -13.81 21.34
N SER A 113 -1.55 -13.79 22.61
CA SER A 113 -2.93 -14.03 23.04
C SER A 113 -3.74 -12.74 23.28
N GLU A 114 -3.29 -11.59 22.79
CA GLU A 114 -4.00 -10.32 22.95
C GLU A 114 -5.28 -10.28 22.09
N THR A 115 -6.28 -9.56 22.57
CA THR A 115 -7.53 -9.38 21.81
C THR A 115 -7.35 -8.25 20.82
N LEU A 116 -7.30 -8.58 19.55
CA LEU A 116 -7.22 -7.62 18.46
C LEU A 116 -8.61 -7.11 18.06
N THR A 117 -8.64 -5.90 17.49
CA THR A 117 -9.85 -5.25 17.00
C THR A 117 -9.91 -5.36 15.49
N ALA A 118 -10.84 -6.17 14.98
CA ALA A 118 -11.08 -6.22 13.54
C ALA A 118 -12.22 -5.30 13.10
N LEU A 119 -12.04 -4.70 11.92
CA LEU A 119 -13.10 -4.04 11.18
C LEU A 119 -13.49 -4.94 10.01
N THR A 120 -14.79 -5.10 9.78
CA THR A 120 -15.39 -5.79 8.63
C THR A 120 -16.45 -4.92 8.00
N ALA A 121 -16.83 -5.20 6.77
CA ALA A 121 -17.83 -4.44 6.04
C ALA A 121 -19.05 -5.30 5.69
N ARG A 122 -20.24 -4.68 5.65
CA ARG A 122 -21.49 -5.30 5.22
C ARG A 122 -22.27 -4.40 4.29
N LEU A 123 -22.99 -5.00 3.38
CA LEU A 123 -23.91 -4.27 2.50
C LEU A 123 -25.14 -3.82 3.28
N PRO A 124 -25.52 -2.52 3.23
CA PRO A 124 -26.67 -2.00 3.98
C PRO A 124 -28.00 -2.68 3.62
N GLU A 125 -28.17 -3.08 2.35
CA GLU A 125 -29.43 -3.61 1.84
C GLU A 125 -29.67 -5.06 2.24
N THR A 126 -28.62 -5.85 2.37
CA THR A 126 -28.73 -7.31 2.55
C THR A 126 -28.11 -7.81 3.86
N ASP A 127 -27.37 -6.97 4.55
CA ASP A 127 -26.54 -7.32 5.71
C ASP A 127 -25.55 -8.47 5.44
N THR A 128 -25.19 -8.66 4.17
CA THR A 128 -24.16 -9.63 3.77
C THR A 128 -22.77 -9.00 3.90
N GLN A 129 -21.78 -9.81 4.27
CA GLN A 129 -20.40 -9.38 4.32
C GLN A 129 -19.92 -9.01 2.89
N THR A 130 -19.10 -7.99 2.81
CA THR A 130 -18.43 -7.53 1.60
C THR A 130 -17.01 -7.11 1.93
N GLY A 131 -16.15 -6.96 0.92
CA GLY A 131 -14.83 -6.41 1.12
C GLY A 131 -14.88 -5.02 1.72
N ILE A 132 -13.95 -4.74 2.62
CA ILE A 132 -13.88 -3.46 3.35
C ILE A 132 -13.04 -2.42 2.59
N GLY A 133 -12.20 -2.86 1.64
CA GLY A 133 -11.27 -1.99 0.89
C GLY A 133 -10.16 -1.47 1.78
N GLY A 134 -9.63 -2.33 2.67
CA GLY A 134 -8.44 -2.05 3.46
C GLY A 134 -7.23 -1.78 2.56
N ASP A 135 -7.14 -2.51 1.49
CA ASP A 135 -6.35 -2.33 0.31
C ASP A 135 -6.96 -1.21 -0.58
N ASP A 136 -6.42 0.03 -0.68
CA ASP A 136 -5.35 0.62 0.16
C ASP A 136 -5.90 1.80 0.98
N LYS A 137 -7.17 1.77 1.41
CA LYS A 137 -7.73 2.82 2.26
C LYS A 137 -7.10 2.86 3.64
N CYS A 138 -6.46 1.77 4.09
CA CYS A 138 -5.61 1.80 5.28
C CYS A 138 -4.39 2.69 5.04
N GLY A 139 -3.70 2.54 3.91
CA GLY A 139 -2.61 3.42 3.52
C GLY A 139 -3.04 4.88 3.35
N VAL A 140 -4.22 5.15 2.79
CA VAL A 140 -4.78 6.51 2.76
C VAL A 140 -4.88 7.08 4.18
N ALA A 141 -5.45 6.34 5.14
CA ALA A 141 -5.57 6.80 6.53
C ALA A 141 -4.19 7.02 7.17
N VAL A 142 -3.23 6.12 6.96
CA VAL A 142 -1.85 6.24 7.45
C VAL A 142 -1.17 7.49 6.85
N CYS A 143 -1.31 7.75 5.56
CA CYS A 143 -0.75 8.93 4.91
C CYS A 143 -1.29 10.24 5.53
N LEU A 144 -2.57 10.32 5.83
CA LEU A 144 -3.17 11.48 6.50
C LEU A 144 -2.65 11.65 7.94
N GLU A 145 -2.42 10.54 8.68
CA GLU A 145 -1.78 10.58 10.01
C GLU A 145 -0.31 11.05 9.96
N MET A 146 0.42 10.72 8.88
CA MET A 146 1.77 11.24 8.66
C MET A 146 1.74 12.75 8.40
N LEU A 147 0.80 13.21 7.57
CA LEU A 147 0.60 14.64 7.31
C LEU A 147 0.23 15.42 8.58
N ASP A 148 -0.57 14.83 9.49
CA ASP A 148 -0.87 15.48 10.78
C ASP A 148 0.37 15.61 11.65
N HIS A 149 1.24 14.61 11.62
CA HIS A 149 2.39 14.53 12.51
C HIS A 149 3.58 15.39 12.06
N PHE A 150 3.89 15.36 10.75
CA PHE A 150 5.07 16.04 10.22
C PHE A 150 4.74 17.44 9.68
N HIS A 151 5.69 18.36 9.85
CA HIS A 151 5.53 19.74 9.39
C HIS A 151 6.05 19.96 7.96
N VAL A 152 6.88 19.05 7.45
CA VAL A 152 7.44 19.07 6.10
C VAL A 152 7.24 17.69 5.53
N MET A 153 6.40 17.56 4.50
CA MET A 153 6.06 16.27 3.90
C MET A 153 5.33 16.46 2.57
N LYS A 154 5.47 15.47 1.72
CA LYS A 154 4.63 15.27 0.54
C LYS A 154 3.79 14.01 0.69
N ALA A 155 2.60 14.00 0.08
CA ALA A 155 1.78 12.80 -0.05
C ALA A 155 1.23 12.73 -1.47
N ALA A 156 1.24 11.54 -2.05
CA ALA A 156 0.68 11.25 -3.36
C ALA A 156 -0.37 10.15 -3.24
N PHE A 157 -1.56 10.39 -3.79
CA PHE A 157 -2.64 9.42 -3.80
C PHE A 157 -3.02 9.14 -5.25
N PHE A 158 -2.82 7.89 -5.66
CA PHE A 158 -2.99 7.45 -7.03
C PHE A 158 -4.37 6.87 -7.29
N VAL A 159 -4.79 6.89 -8.54
CA VAL A 159 -5.99 6.24 -9.05
C VAL A 159 -5.64 4.98 -9.83
N GLU A 160 -6.60 4.06 -9.97
CA GLU A 160 -6.49 2.89 -10.86
C GLU A 160 -5.21 2.06 -10.61
N GLU A 161 -4.86 1.83 -9.33
CA GLU A 161 -3.79 0.90 -8.98
C GLU A 161 -4.19 -0.53 -9.34
N GLU A 162 -5.39 -0.93 -8.94
CA GLU A 162 -5.98 -2.26 -9.03
C GLU A 162 -6.15 -2.80 -10.48
N ILE A 163 -6.07 -1.93 -11.46
CA ILE A 163 -6.08 -2.28 -12.88
C ILE A 163 -4.73 -2.05 -13.55
N GLY A 164 -3.66 -2.10 -12.75
CA GLY A 164 -2.27 -2.09 -13.21
C GLY A 164 -1.54 -0.78 -13.01
N MET A 165 -1.74 -0.11 -11.86
CA MET A 165 -0.96 1.08 -11.46
C MET A 165 -1.02 2.22 -12.48
N MET A 166 -2.20 2.46 -13.06
CA MET A 166 -2.34 3.42 -14.17
C MET A 166 -2.07 4.85 -13.70
N GLY A 167 -2.45 5.19 -12.46
CA GLY A 167 -2.19 6.51 -11.88
C GLY A 167 -0.71 6.78 -11.68
N SER A 168 0.01 5.88 -11.04
CA SER A 168 1.45 6.06 -10.73
C SER A 168 2.35 5.97 -11.96
N LYS A 169 1.95 5.27 -13.02
CA LYS A 169 2.64 5.34 -14.32
C LYS A 169 2.68 6.76 -14.89
N GLU A 170 1.64 7.55 -14.63
CA GLU A 170 1.53 8.94 -15.05
C GLU A 170 1.94 9.95 -13.95
N ALA A 171 2.63 9.49 -12.89
CA ALA A 171 3.04 10.32 -11.77
C ALA A 171 3.71 11.64 -12.20
N ASP A 172 3.31 12.74 -11.56
CA ASP A 172 3.79 14.09 -11.86
C ASP A 172 5.28 14.26 -11.52
N GLU A 173 6.12 14.37 -12.55
CA GLU A 173 7.58 14.51 -12.41
C GLU A 173 8.00 15.78 -11.65
N GLU A 174 7.25 16.87 -11.79
CA GLU A 174 7.55 18.12 -11.09
C GLU A 174 7.30 17.96 -9.60
N PHE A 175 6.23 17.27 -9.22
CA PHE A 175 5.94 16.98 -7.82
C PHE A 175 7.05 16.15 -7.17
N PHE A 176 7.55 15.11 -7.86
CA PHE A 176 8.57 14.21 -7.30
C PHE A 176 10.02 14.70 -7.40
N ARG A 177 10.28 15.82 -8.10
CA ARG A 177 11.64 16.31 -8.35
C ARG A 177 12.50 16.52 -7.10
N ASN A 178 11.90 16.90 -5.98
CA ASN A 178 12.57 17.17 -4.71
C ASN A 178 12.14 16.21 -3.60
N VAL A 179 11.67 15.01 -3.96
CA VAL A 179 11.42 13.90 -3.03
C VAL A 179 12.73 13.17 -2.77
N GLY A 180 13.01 12.88 -1.52
CA GLY A 180 14.21 12.18 -1.08
C GLY A 180 14.04 10.66 -0.97
N TYR A 181 12.82 10.23 -0.69
CA TYR A 181 12.37 8.83 -0.62
C TYR A 181 10.84 8.78 -0.56
N ALA A 182 10.26 7.62 -0.91
CA ALA A 182 8.83 7.40 -0.83
C ALA A 182 8.48 6.14 -0.02
N ILE A 183 7.42 6.21 0.79
CA ILE A 183 6.92 5.09 1.59
C ILE A 183 5.43 4.89 1.26
N GLN A 184 5.07 3.70 0.82
CA GLN A 184 3.69 3.24 0.68
C GLN A 184 3.35 2.28 1.82
N PHE A 185 2.07 2.20 2.19
CA PHE A 185 1.57 1.29 3.22
C PHE A 185 0.49 0.39 2.61
N ASP A 186 0.90 -0.38 1.61
CA ASP A 186 0.06 -1.13 0.71
C ASP A 186 0.63 -2.55 0.54
N ALA A 187 0.74 -3.24 1.67
CA ALA A 187 0.99 -4.67 1.72
C ALA A 187 0.11 -5.28 2.83
N PRO A 188 -0.32 -6.53 2.66
CA PRO A 188 -1.07 -7.21 3.70
C PRO A 188 -0.21 -7.45 4.94
N SER A 189 -0.86 -7.76 6.10
CA SER A 189 -0.15 -8.01 7.34
C SER A 189 0.50 -6.76 7.97
N SER A 190 1.12 -6.93 9.13
CA SER A 190 1.77 -5.87 9.89
C SER A 190 3.29 -5.98 9.95
N ASN A 191 3.88 -7.02 9.36
CA ASN A 191 5.32 -7.29 9.49
C ASN A 191 6.07 -7.34 8.16
N TRP A 192 5.39 -7.06 7.05
CA TRP A 192 5.95 -7.18 5.72
C TRP A 192 6.63 -5.90 5.23
N ILE A 193 7.74 -6.11 4.54
CA ILE A 193 8.56 -5.10 3.90
C ILE A 193 8.76 -5.54 2.45
N THR A 194 8.15 -4.87 1.49
CA THR A 194 8.39 -5.18 0.09
C THR A 194 9.76 -4.68 -0.34
N GLU A 195 10.68 -5.60 -0.56
CA GLU A 195 12.04 -5.30 -1.07
C GLU A 195 12.11 -5.35 -2.59
N VAL A 196 11.37 -6.28 -3.17
CA VAL A 196 11.33 -6.52 -4.62
C VAL A 196 9.90 -6.46 -5.10
N CYS A 197 9.67 -5.83 -6.24
CA CYS A 197 8.37 -5.79 -6.89
C CYS A 197 8.52 -6.09 -8.38
N SER A 198 7.82 -7.11 -8.88
CA SER A 198 7.93 -7.54 -10.28
C SER A 198 9.39 -7.74 -10.74
N GLY A 199 10.21 -8.33 -9.89
CA GLY A 199 11.63 -8.61 -10.18
C GLY A 199 12.56 -7.40 -10.13
N GLN A 200 12.10 -6.25 -9.66
CA GLN A 200 12.90 -5.03 -9.48
C GLN A 200 12.99 -4.66 -8.00
N ARG A 201 14.20 -4.32 -7.53
CA ARG A 201 14.38 -3.77 -6.19
C ARG A 201 13.75 -2.38 -6.07
N LEU A 202 13.15 -2.11 -4.93
CA LEU A 202 12.60 -0.79 -4.60
C LEU A 202 13.63 0.13 -3.95
N PHE A 203 14.69 -0.43 -3.37
CA PHE A 203 15.78 0.29 -2.71
C PHE A 203 17.09 -0.50 -2.78
N ASP A 204 18.21 0.21 -2.60
CA ASP A 204 19.54 -0.39 -2.59
C ASP A 204 19.92 -0.96 -1.21
N ILE A 205 20.99 -1.77 -1.16
CA ILE A 205 21.44 -2.46 0.06
C ILE A 205 21.81 -1.49 1.18
N ASP A 206 22.42 -0.36 0.88
CA ASP A 206 22.79 0.65 1.88
C ASP A 206 21.54 1.24 2.57
N PHE A 207 20.46 1.44 1.81
CA PHE A 207 19.19 1.88 2.37
C PHE A 207 18.55 0.78 3.22
N LYS A 208 18.61 -0.49 2.77
CA LYS A 208 18.16 -1.65 3.56
C LYS A 208 18.85 -1.72 4.92
N GLU A 209 20.18 -1.63 4.95
CA GLU A 209 20.95 -1.65 6.19
C GLU A 209 20.54 -0.51 7.14
N LEU A 210 20.29 0.67 6.59
CA LEU A 210 19.86 1.84 7.36
C LEU A 210 18.48 1.64 8.03
N ILE A 211 17.51 1.05 7.33
CA ILE A 211 16.13 0.95 7.83
C ILE A 211 15.85 -0.30 8.66
N THR A 212 16.62 -1.39 8.50
CA THR A 212 16.30 -2.73 9.05
C THR A 212 16.13 -2.72 10.56
N GLU A 213 17.04 -2.07 11.30
CA GLU A 213 16.96 -2.03 12.79
C GLU A 213 15.71 -1.29 13.25
N ASP A 214 15.40 -0.15 12.63
CA ASP A 214 14.24 0.66 12.99
C ASP A 214 12.92 -0.06 12.68
N LEU A 215 12.82 -0.68 11.52
CA LEU A 215 11.66 -1.47 11.12
C LEU A 215 11.49 -2.68 12.04
N SER A 216 12.55 -3.42 12.34
CA SER A 216 12.49 -4.57 13.25
C SER A 216 12.03 -4.18 14.66
N ASN A 217 12.46 -3.03 15.18
CA ASN A 217 12.01 -2.50 16.47
C ASN A 217 10.53 -2.10 16.47
N ASN A 218 9.93 -1.92 15.29
CA ASN A 218 8.51 -1.63 15.09
C ASN A 218 7.70 -2.83 14.59
N GLY A 219 8.28 -4.05 14.61
CA GLY A 219 7.59 -5.29 14.27
C GLY A 219 7.71 -5.74 12.81
N TYR A 220 8.35 -4.96 11.95
CA TYR A 220 8.56 -5.30 10.54
C TYR A 220 9.84 -6.11 10.36
N THR A 221 9.71 -7.40 10.07
CA THR A 221 10.84 -8.33 10.02
C THR A 221 10.90 -9.17 8.75
N THR A 222 9.82 -9.24 7.98
CA THR A 222 9.70 -10.11 6.81
C THR A 222 9.87 -9.31 5.52
N PHE A 223 10.98 -9.54 4.81
CA PHE A 223 11.20 -8.99 3.48
C PHE A 223 10.50 -9.86 2.43
N SER A 224 9.63 -9.25 1.62
CA SER A 224 8.78 -9.92 0.63
C SER A 224 9.13 -9.51 -0.81
N ASN A 225 8.57 -10.27 -1.73
CA ASN A 225 8.57 -9.97 -3.16
C ASN A 225 7.10 -9.90 -3.62
N ASP A 226 6.59 -8.70 -3.80
CA ASP A 226 5.20 -8.47 -4.16
C ASP A 226 5.06 -8.22 -5.68
N PRO A 227 3.93 -8.62 -6.29
CA PRO A 227 3.75 -8.46 -7.73
C PRO A 227 3.55 -7.01 -8.15
N PHE A 228 2.80 -6.22 -7.37
CA PHE A 228 2.36 -4.88 -7.73
C PHE A 228 2.41 -3.93 -6.53
N THR A 229 2.72 -2.66 -6.78
CA THR A 229 2.62 -1.52 -5.87
C THR A 229 2.99 -0.23 -6.62
N ASP A 230 2.35 0.89 -6.33
CA ASP A 230 2.61 2.18 -6.99
C ASP A 230 4.05 2.65 -6.85
N VAL A 231 4.69 2.42 -5.69
CA VAL A 231 6.09 2.80 -5.48
C VAL A 231 7.06 2.05 -6.39
N ASN A 232 6.67 0.92 -6.99
CA ASN A 232 7.44 0.27 -8.05
C ASN A 232 7.51 1.14 -9.32
N GLN A 233 6.40 1.83 -9.67
CA GLN A 233 6.43 2.78 -10.79
C GLN A 233 7.30 4.00 -10.47
N LEU A 234 7.26 4.46 -9.22
CA LEU A 234 8.14 5.55 -8.76
C LEU A 234 9.62 5.14 -8.79
N ALA A 235 9.97 3.95 -8.30
CA ALA A 235 11.34 3.42 -8.34
C ALA A 235 11.87 3.22 -9.78
N LYS A 236 10.99 2.92 -10.74
CA LYS A 236 11.33 2.87 -12.17
C LYS A 236 11.57 4.25 -12.76
N LYS A 237 10.81 5.24 -12.32
CA LYS A 237 10.78 6.59 -12.92
C LYS A 237 11.80 7.53 -12.29
N PHE A 238 11.98 7.45 -10.95
CA PHE A 238 12.84 8.34 -10.17
C PHE A 238 14.06 7.62 -9.59
N ASP A 239 15.02 8.38 -9.03
CA ASP A 239 16.32 7.85 -8.52
C ASP A 239 16.36 7.84 -6.99
N PHE A 240 15.24 7.95 -6.32
CA PHE A 240 15.14 7.83 -4.86
C PHE A 240 14.66 6.44 -4.46
N SER A 241 15.05 6.03 -3.26
CA SER A 241 14.61 4.76 -2.67
C SER A 241 13.12 4.79 -2.34
N CYS A 242 12.45 3.69 -2.64
CA CYS A 242 11.04 3.47 -2.35
C CYS A 242 10.88 2.31 -1.37
N LEU A 243 9.81 2.32 -0.59
CA LEU A 243 9.50 1.28 0.39
C LEU A 243 8.00 1.03 0.38
N ASN A 244 7.57 -0.24 0.48
CA ASN A 244 6.20 -0.60 0.75
C ASN A 244 6.12 -1.47 2.01
N LEU A 245 5.19 -1.15 2.91
CA LEU A 245 5.03 -1.77 4.24
C LEU A 245 3.64 -2.35 4.40
N GLY A 246 3.54 -3.43 5.17
CA GLY A 246 2.27 -3.99 5.60
C GLY A 246 1.44 -2.99 6.40
N CYS A 247 0.11 -3.00 6.21
CA CYS A 247 -0.81 -2.04 6.80
C CYS A 247 -2.00 -2.69 7.53
N GLY A 248 -1.93 -3.98 7.85
CA GLY A 248 -2.91 -4.65 8.71
C GLY A 248 -4.24 -4.96 8.04
N TYR A 249 -4.33 -5.04 6.75
CA TYR A 249 -5.46 -5.62 6.04
C TYR A 249 -5.17 -7.07 5.64
N TYR A 250 -6.22 -7.86 5.45
CA TYR A 250 -6.13 -9.30 5.18
C TYR A 250 -7.26 -9.73 4.26
N ARG A 251 -7.00 -10.79 3.48
CA ARG A 251 -7.94 -11.35 2.50
C ARG A 251 -8.43 -10.29 1.51
N GLN A 252 -7.53 -9.40 1.10
CA GLN A 252 -7.82 -8.38 0.09
C GLN A 252 -8.44 -9.02 -1.15
N HIS A 253 -9.15 -8.23 -1.93
CA HIS A 253 -9.85 -8.65 -3.15
C HIS A 253 -10.96 -9.69 -2.95
N THR A 254 -11.36 -9.96 -1.71
CA THR A 254 -12.46 -10.88 -1.39
C THR A 254 -13.56 -10.23 -0.57
N ASP A 255 -14.76 -10.82 -0.57
CA ASP A 255 -15.86 -10.37 0.30
C ASP A 255 -15.56 -10.63 1.80
N ASN A 256 -14.52 -11.36 2.13
CA ASN A 256 -14.10 -11.66 3.50
C ASN A 256 -12.94 -10.78 3.98
N GLU A 257 -12.60 -9.74 3.25
CA GLU A 257 -11.56 -8.78 3.63
C GLU A 257 -11.87 -8.15 5.00
N TYR A 258 -10.83 -7.99 5.81
CA TYR A 258 -10.92 -7.34 7.12
C TYR A 258 -9.66 -6.55 7.44
N VAL A 259 -9.74 -5.65 8.41
CA VAL A 259 -8.65 -4.78 8.86
C VAL A 259 -8.44 -4.96 10.36
N ILE A 260 -7.19 -5.13 10.78
CA ILE A 260 -6.78 -5.14 12.19
C ILE A 260 -6.35 -3.74 12.59
N VAL A 261 -7.10 -3.12 13.50
CA VAL A 261 -6.89 -1.72 13.90
C VAL A 261 -5.52 -1.51 14.54
N GLU A 262 -5.10 -2.42 15.40
CA GLU A 262 -3.80 -2.37 16.10
C GLU A 262 -2.63 -2.43 15.11
N GLU A 263 -2.77 -3.15 14.01
CA GLU A 263 -1.74 -3.27 12.99
C GLU A 263 -1.65 -2.01 12.10
N VAL A 264 -2.77 -1.35 11.84
CA VAL A 264 -2.74 0.00 11.23
C VAL A 264 -2.07 1.01 12.18
N GLU A 265 -2.29 0.90 13.50
CA GLU A 265 -1.56 1.71 14.50
C GLU A 265 -0.05 1.42 14.47
N ASP A 266 0.35 0.17 14.24
CA ASP A 266 1.75 -0.23 14.08
C ASP A 266 2.37 0.36 12.81
N ALA A 267 1.65 0.35 11.69
CA ALA A 267 2.09 1.00 10.45
C ALA A 267 2.32 2.51 10.66
N ILE A 268 1.41 3.18 11.36
CA ILE A 268 1.57 4.60 11.73
C ILE A 268 2.81 4.80 12.60
N ARG A 269 3.04 3.94 13.60
CA ARG A 269 4.19 4.03 14.50
C ARG A 269 5.50 3.82 13.74
N ALA A 270 5.56 2.79 12.90
CA ALA A 270 6.72 2.50 12.06
C ALA A 270 7.02 3.63 11.07
N GLY A 271 6.00 4.16 10.40
CA GLY A 271 6.13 5.30 9.50
C GLY A 271 6.67 6.54 10.21
N LYS A 272 6.14 6.87 11.38
CA LYS A 272 6.63 8.01 12.20
C LYS A 272 8.08 7.83 12.64
N SER A 273 8.44 6.63 13.10
CA SER A 273 9.81 6.32 13.51
C SER A 273 10.78 6.43 12.33
N LEU A 274 10.44 5.79 11.23
CA LEU A 274 11.28 5.74 10.04
C LEU A 274 11.47 7.12 9.40
N ILE A 275 10.41 7.89 9.21
CA ILE A 275 10.49 9.25 8.65
C ILE A 275 11.30 10.18 9.57
N SER A 276 11.14 10.04 10.90
CA SER A 276 11.94 10.81 11.86
C SER A 276 13.43 10.47 11.78
N LYS A 277 13.77 9.21 11.52
CA LYS A 277 15.14 8.74 11.34
C LYS A 277 15.75 9.18 10.01
N LEU A 278 14.99 9.04 8.92
CA LEU A 278 15.46 9.37 7.57
C LEU A 278 15.55 10.88 7.33
N GLY A 279 14.69 11.66 7.95
CA GLY A 279 14.71 13.13 7.87
C GLY A 279 14.46 13.68 6.46
N LEU A 280 15.09 14.82 6.16
CA LEU A 280 14.94 15.55 4.89
C LEU A 280 16.11 15.27 3.93
N GLU A 281 16.54 14.01 3.86
CA GLU A 281 17.70 13.58 3.10
C GLU A 281 17.29 12.88 1.79
N PHE A 282 18.23 12.80 0.85
CA PHE A 282 18.07 12.07 -0.40
C PHE A 282 18.72 10.68 -0.31
N TYR A 283 17.93 9.64 -0.51
CA TYR A 283 18.40 8.25 -0.54
C TYR A 283 18.34 7.72 -1.96
N LYS A 284 19.50 7.71 -2.60
CA LYS A 284 19.61 7.30 -3.99
C LYS A 284 19.20 5.84 -4.19
N HIS A 285 18.49 5.58 -5.27
CA HIS A 285 18.21 4.26 -5.81
C HIS A 285 18.76 4.14 -7.23
N GLU A 286 19.51 3.08 -7.52
CA GLU A 286 19.97 2.78 -8.87
C GLU A 286 18.89 2.02 -9.66
N LYS A 287 18.24 2.73 -10.56
CA LYS A 287 17.20 2.17 -11.46
C LYS A 287 17.71 0.94 -12.21
N ASN A 288 16.85 -0.04 -12.46
CA ASN A 288 17.11 -1.21 -13.29
C ASN A 288 18.14 -2.23 -12.78
N LYS A 289 18.43 -2.29 -11.50
CA LYS A 289 19.08 -3.47 -10.94
C LYS A 289 18.07 -4.62 -10.88
N SER A 290 17.96 -5.37 -11.99
CA SER A 290 17.17 -6.61 -12.02
C SER A 290 17.80 -7.65 -11.11
N VAL A 291 17.01 -8.20 -10.21
CA VAL A 291 17.40 -9.29 -9.29
C VAL A 291 17.65 -10.61 -10.06
N LEU A 292 17.26 -10.69 -11.32
CA LEU A 292 17.40 -11.90 -12.15
C LEU A 292 18.84 -12.35 -12.37
N SER A 293 19.84 -11.54 -12.00
CA SER A 293 21.26 -11.89 -12.12
C SER A 293 21.93 -12.41 -10.85
N GLU A 294 21.32 -12.30 -9.68
CA GLU A 294 22.03 -12.50 -8.42
C GLU A 294 21.65 -13.74 -7.60
N ASN A 295 20.70 -14.55 -7.89
CA ASN A 295 20.58 -15.91 -7.31
C ASN A 295 19.28 -16.63 -7.70
N ARG A 296 19.43 -17.74 -8.43
CA ARG A 296 18.38 -18.72 -8.72
C ARG A 296 18.00 -19.63 -7.53
N SER A 297 18.34 -19.31 -6.31
CA SER A 297 18.24 -20.28 -5.20
C SER A 297 17.34 -19.94 -4.02
N ASN A 298 16.60 -18.83 -4.06
CA ASN A 298 15.61 -18.57 -3.01
C ASN A 298 14.33 -18.02 -3.65
N PHE A 299 13.55 -18.91 -4.25
CA PHE A 299 12.13 -18.63 -4.49
C PHE A 299 11.42 -18.76 -3.15
N TYR A 300 10.82 -17.68 -2.72
CA TYR A 300 10.08 -17.59 -1.49
C TYR A 300 8.65 -18.07 -1.65
N TYR A 301 8.24 -18.80 -0.66
CA TYR A 301 6.94 -19.22 -0.23
C TYR A 301 5.92 -18.07 -0.31
N ASP A 302 4.89 -18.23 -1.09
CA ASP A 302 3.71 -17.37 -1.09
C ASP A 302 2.81 -17.81 0.08
N PRO A 303 2.56 -16.95 1.07
CA PRO A 303 1.71 -17.32 2.20
C PRO A 303 0.21 -17.37 1.87
N TYR A 304 -0.17 -17.04 0.65
CA TYR A 304 -1.54 -17.20 0.14
C TYR A 304 -1.74 -18.52 -0.63
N ASP A 305 -0.85 -19.50 -0.40
CA ASP A 305 -0.97 -20.85 -0.95
C ASP A 305 -2.27 -21.54 -0.47
N TYR A 306 -3.40 -21.03 -0.97
CA TYR A 306 -4.58 -21.83 -1.19
C TYR A 306 -4.40 -22.57 -2.51
N ASP A 307 -5.03 -23.73 -2.66
CA ASP A 307 -5.07 -24.61 -3.86
C ASP A 307 -5.24 -23.88 -5.24
N ALA A 308 -5.27 -22.57 -5.26
CA ALA A 308 -5.21 -21.72 -6.45
C ALA A 308 -3.86 -21.76 -7.18
N ASP A 309 -2.75 -22.08 -6.51
CA ASP A 309 -1.43 -22.04 -7.15
C ASP A 309 -1.23 -23.15 -8.17
N ASP A 310 -1.78 -24.33 -7.91
CA ASP A 310 -1.76 -25.42 -8.90
C ASP A 310 -2.66 -25.08 -10.10
N GLU A 311 -3.81 -24.45 -9.87
CA GLU A 311 -4.75 -24.02 -10.92
C GLU A 311 -4.21 -22.83 -11.72
N ILE A 312 -3.65 -21.79 -11.05
CA ILE A 312 -3.01 -20.65 -11.73
C ILE A 312 -1.75 -21.08 -12.48
N LYS A 313 -0.99 -22.02 -11.94
CA LYS A 313 0.19 -22.56 -12.61
C LYS A 313 -0.21 -23.38 -13.83
N GLU A 314 -1.25 -24.21 -13.71
CA GLU A 314 -1.78 -25.00 -14.81
C GLU A 314 -2.28 -24.08 -15.94
N ILE A 315 -3.02 -23.00 -15.62
CA ILE A 315 -3.46 -21.97 -16.56
C ILE A 315 -2.26 -21.24 -17.20
N SER A 316 -1.27 -20.88 -16.41
CA SER A 316 -0.07 -20.19 -16.88
C SER A 316 0.77 -21.05 -17.82
N ASP A 317 0.91 -22.35 -17.50
CA ASP A 317 1.62 -23.32 -18.32
C ASP A 317 0.84 -23.57 -19.62
N GLU A 318 -0.49 -23.72 -19.57
CA GLU A 318 -1.36 -23.89 -20.74
C GLU A 318 -1.31 -22.67 -21.68
N ILE A 319 -1.39 -21.46 -21.15
CA ILE A 319 -1.24 -20.22 -21.94
C ILE A 319 0.15 -20.15 -22.57
N THR A 320 1.20 -20.45 -21.80
CA THR A 320 2.58 -20.34 -22.26
C THR A 320 2.86 -21.33 -23.39
N ASP A 321 2.49 -22.59 -23.21
CA ASP A 321 2.71 -23.64 -24.21
C ASP A 321 1.89 -23.39 -25.48
N GLY A 322 0.62 -22.99 -25.35
CA GLY A 322 -0.22 -22.67 -26.50
C GLY A 322 0.25 -21.45 -27.28
N VAL A 323 0.68 -20.37 -26.58
CA VAL A 323 1.25 -19.19 -27.24
C VAL A 323 2.54 -19.54 -27.98
N LEU A 324 3.41 -20.36 -27.39
CA LEU A 324 4.65 -20.81 -28.05
C LEU A 324 4.36 -21.64 -29.31
N GLU A 325 3.35 -22.52 -29.25
CA GLU A 325 2.92 -23.32 -30.41
C GLU A 325 2.38 -22.42 -31.52
N MET A 326 1.46 -21.49 -31.20
CA MET A 326 0.88 -20.54 -32.17
C MET A 326 1.93 -19.63 -32.81
N VAL A 327 2.91 -19.15 -32.03
CA VAL A 327 4.05 -18.39 -32.58
C VAL A 327 4.88 -19.24 -33.53
N SER A 328 5.10 -20.52 -33.22
CA SER A 328 5.84 -21.44 -34.07
C SER A 328 5.13 -21.75 -35.40
N GLU A 329 3.80 -21.71 -35.38
CA GLU A 329 2.93 -21.89 -36.55
C GLU A 329 2.73 -20.62 -37.38
N GLY A 330 3.20 -19.46 -36.85
CA GLY A 330 3.14 -18.17 -37.53
C GLY A 330 1.81 -17.45 -37.42
N CYS A 331 1.02 -17.76 -36.38
CA CYS A 331 -0.21 -17.05 -36.05
C CYS A 331 0.08 -15.56 -35.77
N ASP A 332 -0.86 -14.72 -36.14
CA ASP A 332 -0.73 -13.29 -35.88
C ASP A 332 -1.11 -12.91 -34.44
N LYS A 333 -0.85 -11.64 -34.09
CA LYS A 333 -1.09 -11.12 -32.73
C LYS A 333 -2.57 -11.17 -32.33
N GLU A 334 -3.48 -11.04 -33.28
CA GLU A 334 -4.93 -11.02 -33.03
C GLU A 334 -5.40 -12.43 -32.69
N GLU A 335 -4.94 -13.43 -33.42
CA GLU A 335 -5.22 -14.87 -33.17
C GLU A 335 -4.68 -15.32 -31.82
N ILE A 336 -3.45 -14.93 -31.46
CA ILE A 336 -2.84 -15.22 -30.15
C ILE A 336 -3.62 -14.54 -29.01
N SER A 337 -4.02 -13.30 -29.20
CA SER A 337 -4.80 -12.57 -28.18
C SER A 337 -6.16 -13.19 -27.94
N GLU A 338 -6.85 -13.65 -28.98
CA GLU A 338 -8.13 -14.32 -28.88
C GLU A 338 -8.02 -15.68 -28.18
N TYR A 339 -6.96 -16.43 -28.45
CA TYR A 339 -6.66 -17.69 -27.76
C TYR A 339 -6.46 -17.48 -26.23
N VAL A 340 -5.63 -16.52 -25.84
CA VAL A 340 -5.39 -16.19 -24.43
C VAL A 340 -6.69 -15.77 -23.76
N TYR A 341 -7.49 -14.96 -24.43
CA TYR A 341 -8.78 -14.49 -23.90
C TYR A 341 -9.77 -15.64 -23.68
N GLN A 342 -9.86 -16.60 -24.61
CA GLN A 342 -10.74 -17.77 -24.48
C GLN A 342 -10.33 -18.69 -23.31
N ILE A 343 -9.02 -18.86 -23.06
CA ILE A 343 -8.55 -19.61 -21.88
C ILE A 343 -8.98 -18.89 -20.61
N LEU A 344 -8.71 -17.61 -20.51
CA LEU A 344 -9.04 -16.83 -19.32
C LEU A 344 -10.57 -16.77 -19.07
N GLU A 345 -11.42 -16.67 -20.11
CA GLU A 345 -12.88 -16.75 -19.94
C GLU A 345 -13.37 -18.13 -19.47
N GLY A 346 -12.63 -19.20 -19.74
CA GLY A 346 -13.00 -20.56 -19.31
C GLY A 346 -12.80 -20.82 -17.81
N TYR A 347 -12.03 -19.95 -17.14
CA TYR A 347 -11.70 -20.05 -15.70
C TYR A 347 -12.42 -18.98 -14.85
N TYR A 348 -13.25 -18.13 -15.44
CA TYR A 348 -14.13 -17.19 -14.78
C TYR A 348 -15.60 -17.61 -14.95
#